data_5ebd1014732810a57e382bc35688c014
#
_entry.id   5ebd1014732810a57e382bc35688c014
#
_cell.length_a   1.000
_cell.length_b   1.000
_cell.length_c   1.000
_cell.angle_alpha   90.00
_cell.angle_beta   90.00
_cell.angle_gamma   90.00
#
_symmetry.space_group_name_H-M   'P 1'
#
loop_
_entity.id
_entity.type
_entity.pdbx_description
1 polymer ?
#
loop_
_entity_poly.entity_id
_entity_poly.type
_entity_poly.pdbx_seq_one_letter_code
_entity_poly.pdbx_strand_id
1 'polypeptide(L)'
;MITQQPTQSDQFKEQMQGSLLNETKHSSAIKIGKHNHVYTAGDEHETVYFIEKGQIKLVMVSEEGKECMLAIHGAGDVFGELCLSGLGGRLETATAMEDTSLKEIPCARFLERLAKDSLLEGFIKYLTVRVADQQQVIANLVTVDSEQRLGKTLLQIAKKLGKKDPRSIRIEVRISHEELAAMVGTTRPRISVFMQRFRNLDLIEYNTEHHLIIKEHKLTAYLASIL
;
A
#
# COMPACT_ATOMS: atom_id res chain seq x y z
N MET A 1 -20.46 19.37 -4.89
CA MET A 1 -19.58 18.20 -5.13
C MET A 1 -18.22 18.73 -5.57
N ILE A 2 -17.24 18.75 -4.70
CA ILE A 2 -15.86 19.10 -5.09
C ILE A 2 -15.24 17.79 -5.55
N THR A 3 -15.27 17.53 -6.85
CA THR A 3 -14.47 16.47 -7.47
C THR A 3 -13.00 16.87 -7.30
N GLN A 4 -12.30 16.23 -6.39
CA GLN A 4 -10.84 16.36 -6.34
C GLN A 4 -10.28 15.90 -7.67
N GLN A 5 -9.45 16.73 -8.30
CA GLN A 5 -8.72 16.34 -9.50
C GLN A 5 -7.89 15.08 -9.17
N PRO A 6 -7.86 14.08 -10.06
CA PRO A 6 -7.06 12.88 -9.87
C PRO A 6 -5.59 13.27 -9.65
N THR A 7 -4.93 12.62 -8.70
CA THR A 7 -3.51 12.85 -8.47
C THR A 7 -2.68 12.37 -9.67
N GLN A 8 -1.46 12.84 -9.82
CA GLN A 8 -0.55 12.35 -10.88
C GLN A 8 -0.32 10.84 -10.79
N SER A 9 -0.35 10.29 -9.56
CA SER A 9 -0.28 8.85 -9.32
C SER A 9 -1.53 8.12 -9.85
N ASP A 10 -2.70 8.68 -9.66
CA ASP A 10 -3.96 8.10 -10.16
C ASP A 10 -4.01 8.14 -11.69
N GLN A 11 -3.56 9.22 -12.31
CA GLN A 11 -3.44 9.33 -13.77
C GLN A 11 -2.52 8.26 -14.36
N PHE A 12 -1.34 8.03 -13.75
CA PHE A 12 -0.44 6.96 -14.17
C PHE A 12 -1.10 5.58 -14.07
N LYS A 13 -1.78 5.29 -12.96
CA LYS A 13 -2.49 4.01 -12.76
C LYS A 13 -3.55 3.76 -13.83
N GLU A 14 -4.37 4.77 -14.14
CA GLU A 14 -5.40 4.69 -15.20
C GLU A 14 -4.78 4.47 -16.58
N GLN A 15 -3.73 5.22 -16.92
CA GLN A 15 -3.03 5.07 -18.19
C GLN A 15 -2.35 3.71 -18.32
N MET A 16 -1.71 3.21 -17.25
CA MET A 16 -1.10 1.89 -17.20
C MET A 16 -2.13 0.78 -17.37
N GLN A 17 -3.27 0.90 -16.70
CA GLN A 17 -4.39 -0.03 -16.86
C GLN A 17 -4.88 -0.06 -18.32
N GLY A 18 -5.09 1.10 -18.92
CA GLY A 18 -5.48 1.21 -20.33
C GLY A 18 -4.45 0.58 -21.28
N SER A 19 -3.16 0.81 -21.04
CA SER A 19 -2.07 0.21 -21.80
C SER A 19 -2.10 -1.33 -21.71
N LEU A 20 -2.27 -1.89 -20.51
CA LEU A 20 -2.28 -3.34 -20.26
C LEU A 20 -3.54 -4.05 -20.76
N LEU A 21 -4.69 -3.37 -20.80
CA LEU A 21 -5.93 -3.94 -21.35
C LEU A 21 -5.81 -4.22 -22.86
N ASN A 22 -5.01 -3.43 -23.58
CA ASN A 22 -4.80 -3.57 -25.01
C ASN A 22 -3.77 -4.66 -25.40
N GLU A 23 -3.17 -5.33 -24.40
CA GLU A 23 -2.15 -6.35 -24.65
C GLU A 23 -2.60 -7.74 -24.21
N THR A 24 -2.86 -8.59 -25.20
CA THR A 24 -3.24 -9.99 -24.97
C THR A 24 -2.06 -10.98 -25.04
N LYS A 25 -0.90 -10.57 -25.55
CA LYS A 25 0.17 -11.51 -25.97
C LYS A 25 1.36 -11.67 -25.00
N HIS A 26 1.59 -10.76 -24.05
CA HIS A 26 2.83 -10.76 -23.26
C HIS A 26 2.65 -10.49 -21.76
N SER A 27 1.45 -10.45 -21.25
CA SER A 27 1.16 -10.41 -19.81
C SER A 27 0.31 -11.60 -19.44
N SER A 28 0.80 -12.44 -18.53
CA SER A 28 0.03 -13.53 -17.96
C SER A 28 -0.88 -13.01 -16.86
N ALA A 29 -2.18 -13.28 -16.94
CA ALA A 29 -3.07 -13.02 -15.82
C ALA A 29 -2.94 -14.17 -14.82
N ILE A 30 -2.60 -13.87 -13.58
CA ILE A 30 -2.51 -14.83 -12.50
C ILE A 30 -3.50 -14.51 -11.39
N LYS A 31 -4.01 -15.53 -10.73
CA LYS A 31 -4.87 -15.39 -9.54
C LYS A 31 -4.15 -15.94 -8.33
N ILE A 32 -4.06 -15.14 -7.32
CA ILE A 32 -3.41 -15.49 -6.05
C ILE A 32 -4.49 -15.51 -4.98
N GLY A 33 -4.64 -16.66 -4.33
CA GLY A 33 -5.57 -16.80 -3.21
C GLY A 33 -5.09 -16.02 -1.99
N LYS A 34 -6.03 -15.62 -1.15
CA LYS A 34 -5.76 -14.92 0.11
C LYS A 34 -4.67 -15.62 0.93
N HIS A 35 -3.73 -14.86 1.48
CA HIS A 35 -2.57 -15.29 2.27
C HIS A 35 -1.48 -16.06 1.50
N ASN A 36 -1.63 -16.28 0.20
CA ASN A 36 -0.57 -16.86 -0.62
C ASN A 36 0.45 -15.79 -1.05
N HIS A 37 1.70 -16.22 -1.21
CA HIS A 37 2.78 -15.35 -1.68
C HIS A 37 2.74 -15.25 -3.21
N VAL A 38 3.04 -14.06 -3.72
CA VAL A 38 3.33 -13.81 -5.13
C VAL A 38 4.80 -14.14 -5.40
N TYR A 39 5.66 -13.70 -4.47
CA TYR A 39 7.08 -14.03 -4.40
C TYR A 39 7.58 -13.90 -2.95
N THR A 40 8.72 -14.48 -2.67
CA THR A 40 9.40 -14.40 -1.36
C THR A 40 10.73 -13.67 -1.45
N ALA A 41 11.20 -13.16 -0.32
CA ALA A 41 12.54 -12.57 -0.24
C ALA A 41 13.58 -13.59 -0.70
N GLY A 42 14.53 -13.16 -1.54
CA GLY A 42 15.55 -14.00 -2.15
C GLY A 42 15.20 -14.58 -3.52
N ASP A 43 13.92 -14.52 -3.96
CA ASP A 43 13.54 -14.98 -5.31
C ASP A 43 14.22 -14.09 -6.38
N GLU A 44 14.77 -14.70 -7.45
CA GLU A 44 15.54 -14.01 -8.50
C GLU A 44 14.72 -13.64 -9.74
N HIS A 45 13.39 -13.68 -9.67
CA HIS A 45 12.55 -13.40 -10.82
C HIS A 45 12.52 -11.89 -11.18
N GLU A 46 12.91 -11.58 -12.41
CA GLU A 46 12.87 -10.23 -12.98
C GLU A 46 11.46 -9.90 -13.53
N THR A 47 10.52 -9.73 -12.66
CA THR A 47 9.11 -9.53 -12.98
C THR A 47 8.53 -8.36 -12.21
N VAL A 48 7.77 -7.51 -12.90
CA VAL A 48 6.92 -6.45 -12.35
C VAL A 48 5.48 -6.95 -12.37
N TYR A 49 4.72 -6.61 -11.33
CA TYR A 49 3.32 -7.01 -11.19
C TYR A 49 2.41 -5.79 -11.19
N PHE A 50 1.30 -5.87 -11.91
CA PHE A 50 0.23 -4.88 -11.88
C PHE A 50 -1.00 -5.50 -11.22
N ILE A 51 -1.60 -4.83 -10.25
CA ILE A 51 -2.78 -5.30 -9.53
C ILE A 51 -4.04 -4.91 -10.30
N GLU A 52 -4.75 -5.90 -10.88
CA GLU A 52 -6.04 -5.65 -11.53
C GLU A 52 -7.17 -5.57 -10.49
N LYS A 53 -7.11 -6.44 -9.47
CA LYS A 53 -8.09 -6.53 -8.38
C LYS A 53 -7.42 -7.11 -7.15
N GLY A 54 -7.87 -6.69 -5.97
CA GLY A 54 -7.38 -7.19 -4.69
C GLY A 54 -6.28 -6.33 -4.12
N GLN A 55 -5.52 -6.90 -3.17
CA GLN A 55 -4.52 -6.16 -2.41
C GLN A 55 -3.33 -7.03 -2.05
N ILE A 56 -2.15 -6.44 -2.11
CA ILE A 56 -0.86 -7.07 -1.82
C ILE A 56 -0.17 -6.28 -0.70
N LYS A 57 0.33 -6.98 0.32
CA LYS A 57 1.26 -6.43 1.31
C LYS A 57 2.69 -6.82 0.98
N LEU A 58 3.61 -5.88 1.19
CA LEU A 58 5.05 -6.09 1.11
C LEU A 58 5.64 -6.10 2.51
N VAL A 59 6.35 -7.17 2.86
CA VAL A 59 6.91 -7.39 4.20
C VAL A 59 8.37 -7.77 4.09
N MET A 60 9.22 -7.11 4.88
CA MET A 60 10.58 -7.57 5.17
C MET A 60 10.61 -8.25 6.52
N VAL A 61 11.41 -9.30 6.62
CA VAL A 61 11.61 -10.04 7.88
C VAL A 61 13.08 -9.94 8.26
N SER A 62 13.37 -9.52 9.50
CA SER A 62 14.74 -9.53 10.03
C SER A 62 15.22 -10.95 10.28
N GLU A 63 16.53 -11.13 10.47
CA GLU A 63 17.14 -12.42 10.87
C GLU A 63 16.53 -12.99 12.16
N GLU A 64 16.04 -12.11 13.05
CA GLU A 64 15.39 -12.47 14.30
C GLU A 64 13.89 -12.79 14.14
N GLY A 65 13.37 -12.78 12.90
CA GLY A 65 11.97 -13.06 12.59
C GLY A 65 11.00 -11.89 12.84
N LYS A 66 11.51 -10.67 13.06
CA LYS A 66 10.65 -9.48 13.24
C LYS A 66 10.18 -8.97 11.88
N GLU A 67 8.88 -8.86 11.74
CA GLU A 67 8.27 -8.33 10.52
C GLU A 67 8.24 -6.79 10.48
N CYS A 68 8.57 -6.25 9.32
CA CYS A 68 8.35 -4.85 8.96
C CYS A 68 7.48 -4.79 7.71
N MET A 69 6.25 -4.28 7.84
CA MET A 69 5.37 -4.10 6.70
C MET A 69 5.71 -2.76 6.02
N LEU A 70 6.24 -2.86 4.80
CA LEU A 70 6.71 -1.71 4.02
C LEU A 70 5.57 -0.96 3.34
N ALA A 71 4.58 -1.70 2.81
CA ALA A 71 3.49 -1.12 2.04
C ALA A 71 2.29 -2.07 1.93
N ILE A 72 1.12 -1.50 1.66
CA ILE A 72 -0.04 -2.20 1.10
C ILE A 72 -0.32 -1.58 -0.27
N HIS A 73 -0.42 -2.41 -1.29
CA HIS A 73 -0.76 -2.03 -2.66
C HIS A 73 -2.17 -2.50 -3.00
N GLY A 74 -2.94 -1.66 -3.69
CA GLY A 74 -4.30 -1.96 -4.14
C GLY A 74 -4.41 -2.01 -5.66
N ALA A 75 -5.63 -2.19 -6.17
CA ALA A 75 -5.90 -2.19 -7.61
C ALA A 75 -5.34 -0.93 -8.29
N GLY A 76 -4.72 -1.11 -9.46
CA GLY A 76 -4.01 -0.07 -10.21
C GLY A 76 -2.57 0.17 -9.77
N ASP A 77 -2.12 -0.38 -8.65
CA ASP A 77 -0.72 -0.26 -8.24
C ASP A 77 0.19 -1.25 -8.99
N VAL A 78 1.45 -0.82 -9.12
CA VAL A 78 2.57 -1.64 -9.61
C VAL A 78 3.45 -1.99 -8.41
N PHE A 79 3.94 -3.24 -8.34
CA PHE A 79 4.91 -3.68 -7.33
C PHE A 79 5.92 -4.67 -7.93
N GLY A 80 6.97 -4.99 -7.19
CA GLY A 80 8.08 -5.81 -7.67
C GLY A 80 9.05 -5.07 -8.59
N GLU A 81 8.92 -3.75 -8.72
CA GLU A 81 9.73 -2.87 -9.55
C GLU A 81 11.19 -2.76 -9.10
N LEU A 82 11.52 -3.24 -7.89
CA LEU A 82 12.92 -3.29 -7.45
C LEU A 82 13.80 -4.18 -8.33
N CYS A 83 13.23 -5.09 -9.14
CA CYS A 83 13.97 -5.81 -10.17
C CYS A 83 14.66 -4.88 -11.18
N LEU A 84 14.13 -3.65 -11.38
CA LEU A 84 14.74 -2.64 -12.26
C LEU A 84 16.06 -2.07 -11.72
N SER A 85 16.35 -2.27 -10.44
CA SER A 85 17.59 -1.79 -9.82
C SER A 85 18.82 -2.63 -10.16
N GLY A 86 18.63 -3.86 -10.66
CA GLY A 86 19.73 -4.80 -10.91
C GLY A 86 20.40 -5.36 -9.65
N LEU A 87 19.81 -5.17 -8.47
CA LEU A 87 20.40 -5.63 -7.19
C LEU A 87 20.36 -7.15 -7.00
N GLY A 88 19.68 -7.89 -7.88
CA GLY A 88 19.51 -9.33 -7.77
C GLY A 88 18.67 -9.74 -6.54
N GLY A 89 17.71 -10.63 -6.76
CA GLY A 89 16.82 -11.13 -5.70
C GLY A 89 15.80 -10.12 -5.17
N ARG A 90 14.73 -10.64 -4.58
CA ARG A 90 13.70 -9.86 -3.91
C ARG A 90 14.14 -9.50 -2.50
N LEU A 91 14.00 -8.24 -2.10
CA LEU A 91 14.32 -7.81 -0.74
C LEU A 91 13.17 -8.08 0.23
N GLU A 92 11.94 -8.16 -0.29
CA GLU A 92 10.70 -8.33 0.48
C GLU A 92 9.88 -9.51 -0.01
N THR A 93 8.97 -9.97 0.82
CA THR A 93 7.93 -10.95 0.47
C THR A 93 6.64 -10.21 0.12
N ALA A 94 6.04 -10.55 -1.01
CA ALA A 94 4.74 -10.04 -1.45
C ALA A 94 3.65 -11.07 -1.18
N THR A 95 2.63 -10.69 -0.40
CA THR A 95 1.55 -11.59 0.03
C THR A 95 0.18 -10.99 -0.27
N ALA A 96 -0.73 -11.80 -0.81
CA ALA A 96 -2.12 -11.41 -1.04
C ALA A 96 -2.90 -11.28 0.28
N MET A 97 -3.51 -10.12 0.51
CA MET A 97 -4.37 -9.87 1.68
C MET A 97 -5.81 -10.36 1.47
N GLU A 98 -6.20 -10.52 0.24
CA GLU A 98 -7.47 -11.08 -0.24
C GLU A 98 -7.25 -11.80 -1.58
N ASP A 99 -8.28 -12.44 -2.13
CA ASP A 99 -8.18 -13.04 -3.47
C ASP A 99 -7.86 -11.96 -4.49
N THR A 100 -6.69 -12.07 -5.11
CA THR A 100 -6.06 -11.01 -5.91
C THR A 100 -5.81 -11.49 -7.33
N SER A 101 -6.13 -10.63 -8.31
CA SER A 101 -5.79 -10.84 -9.72
C SER A 101 -4.67 -9.89 -10.11
N LEU A 102 -3.62 -10.42 -10.71
CA LEU A 102 -2.42 -9.70 -11.10
C LEU A 102 -2.14 -9.91 -12.59
N LYS A 103 -1.50 -8.94 -13.21
CA LYS A 103 -0.73 -9.14 -14.44
C LYS A 103 0.74 -9.24 -14.12
N GLU A 104 1.35 -10.30 -14.61
CA GLU A 104 2.78 -10.57 -14.52
C GLU A 104 3.46 -10.09 -15.79
N ILE A 105 4.47 -9.22 -15.66
CA ILE A 105 5.14 -8.55 -16.77
C ILE A 105 6.65 -8.69 -16.60
N PRO A 106 7.37 -9.36 -17.50
CA PRO A 106 8.82 -9.38 -17.46
C PRO A 106 9.40 -7.97 -17.46
N CYS A 107 10.43 -7.73 -16.66
CA CYS A 107 11.03 -6.42 -16.40
C CYS A 107 11.40 -5.66 -17.70
N ALA A 108 12.05 -6.36 -18.64
CA ALA A 108 12.41 -5.78 -19.95
C ALA A 108 11.16 -5.32 -20.73
N ARG A 109 10.09 -6.12 -20.72
CA ARG A 109 8.84 -5.80 -21.40
C ARG A 109 8.12 -4.64 -20.75
N PHE A 110 8.18 -4.56 -19.42
CA PHE A 110 7.62 -3.41 -18.69
C PHE A 110 8.29 -2.10 -19.13
N LEU A 111 9.62 -2.06 -19.23
CA LEU A 111 10.36 -0.88 -19.71
C LEU A 111 10.04 -0.53 -21.17
N GLU A 112 10.02 -1.52 -22.06
CA GLU A 112 9.61 -1.32 -23.46
C GLU A 112 8.21 -0.71 -23.55
N ARG A 113 7.29 -1.17 -22.70
CA ARG A 113 5.92 -0.67 -22.65
C ARG A 113 5.87 0.78 -22.19
N LEU A 114 6.55 1.10 -21.10
CA LEU A 114 6.60 2.48 -20.56
C LEU A 114 7.14 3.45 -21.65
N ALA A 115 8.14 3.04 -22.42
CA ALA A 115 8.71 3.83 -23.49
C ALA A 115 7.72 4.00 -24.67
N LYS A 116 7.11 2.89 -25.12
CA LYS A 116 6.21 2.86 -26.26
C LYS A 116 4.95 3.71 -26.04
N ASP A 117 4.37 3.62 -24.85
CA ASP A 117 3.10 4.28 -24.53
C ASP A 117 3.32 5.65 -23.85
N SER A 118 4.57 6.17 -23.87
CA SER A 118 4.96 7.45 -23.27
C SER A 118 4.62 7.57 -21.78
N LEU A 119 4.67 6.44 -21.04
CA LEU A 119 4.34 6.35 -19.62
C LEU A 119 5.54 6.52 -18.68
N LEU A 120 6.75 6.66 -19.21
CA LEU A 120 7.99 6.69 -18.41
C LEU A 120 8.00 7.86 -17.41
N GLU A 121 7.59 9.05 -17.84
CA GLU A 121 7.51 10.23 -16.97
C GLU A 121 6.48 10.00 -15.84
N GLY A 122 5.32 9.45 -16.17
CA GLY A 122 4.28 9.08 -15.19
C GLY A 122 4.78 8.06 -14.18
N PHE A 123 5.53 7.06 -14.62
CA PHE A 123 6.12 6.05 -13.75
C PHE A 123 7.19 6.64 -12.81
N ILE A 124 8.06 7.52 -13.31
CA ILE A 124 9.04 8.22 -12.46
C ILE A 124 8.32 9.04 -11.38
N LYS A 125 7.28 9.80 -11.75
CA LYS A 125 6.47 10.56 -10.78
C LYS A 125 5.78 9.65 -9.76
N TYR A 126 5.25 8.51 -10.21
CA TYR A 126 4.66 7.49 -9.33
C TYR A 126 5.68 6.97 -8.31
N LEU A 127 6.91 6.64 -8.75
CA LEU A 127 7.98 6.18 -7.85
C LEU A 127 8.45 7.28 -6.90
N THR A 128 8.56 8.54 -7.35
CA THR A 128 8.98 9.66 -6.49
C THR A 128 7.97 9.94 -5.37
N VAL A 129 6.67 9.78 -5.61
CA VAL A 129 5.65 9.85 -4.56
C VAL A 129 5.86 8.75 -3.53
N ARG A 130 6.13 7.51 -3.97
CA ARG A 130 6.41 6.39 -3.06
C ARG A 130 7.67 6.60 -2.23
N VAL A 131 8.74 7.15 -2.83
CA VAL A 131 9.95 7.52 -2.09
C VAL A 131 9.65 8.57 -1.03
N ALA A 132 8.86 9.61 -1.36
CA ALA A 132 8.45 10.62 -0.39
C ALA A 132 7.62 10.03 0.76
N ASP A 133 6.70 9.12 0.48
CA ASP A 133 5.93 8.42 1.51
C ASP A 133 6.83 7.59 2.43
N GLN A 134 7.82 6.87 1.88
CA GLN A 134 8.79 6.09 2.65
C GLN A 134 9.68 7.00 3.52
N GLN A 135 10.16 8.12 2.99
CA GLN A 135 10.91 9.11 3.77
C GLN A 135 10.08 9.66 4.93
N GLN A 136 8.79 9.90 4.73
CA GLN A 136 7.90 10.35 5.80
C GLN A 136 7.73 9.27 6.89
N VAL A 137 7.63 7.98 6.50
CA VAL A 137 7.60 6.87 7.47
C VAL A 137 8.89 6.83 8.30
N ILE A 138 10.06 6.92 7.66
CA ILE A 138 11.36 6.95 8.34
C ILE A 138 11.44 8.14 9.30
N ALA A 139 11.06 9.35 8.86
CA ALA A 139 11.03 10.53 9.71
C ALA A 139 10.11 10.33 10.93
N ASN A 140 8.92 9.77 10.72
CA ASN A 140 7.98 9.49 11.82
C ASN A 140 8.51 8.46 12.82
N LEU A 141 9.33 7.48 12.39
CA LEU A 141 9.94 6.50 13.31
C LEU A 141 10.87 7.16 14.31
N VAL A 142 11.50 8.27 13.94
CA VAL A 142 12.48 8.99 14.77
C VAL A 142 11.84 10.14 15.57
N THR A 143 10.86 10.83 14.98
CA THR A 143 10.39 12.12 15.49
C THR A 143 9.10 12.08 16.29
N VAL A 144 8.30 11.01 16.18
CA VAL A 144 7.01 10.94 16.87
C VAL A 144 6.83 9.61 17.61
N ASP A 145 5.99 9.61 18.64
CA ASP A 145 5.70 8.41 19.41
C ASP A 145 4.84 7.39 18.62
N SER A 146 4.65 6.20 19.18
CA SER A 146 3.97 5.11 18.49
C SER A 146 2.45 5.32 18.35
N GLU A 147 1.81 6.12 19.20
CA GLU A 147 0.39 6.47 19.07
C GLU A 147 0.19 7.44 17.91
N GLN A 148 1.02 8.46 17.84
CA GLN A 148 1.02 9.42 16.71
C GLN A 148 1.36 8.74 15.39
N ARG A 149 2.33 7.81 15.38
CA ARG A 149 2.65 7.01 14.19
C ARG A 149 1.46 6.19 13.72
N LEU A 150 0.76 5.53 14.65
CA LEU A 150 -0.47 4.78 14.31
C LEU A 150 -1.50 5.70 13.66
N GLY A 151 -1.79 6.85 14.24
CA GLY A 151 -2.75 7.81 13.68
C GLY A 151 -2.36 8.26 12.27
N LYS A 152 -1.08 8.61 12.05
CA LYS A 152 -0.55 8.98 10.73
C LYS A 152 -0.64 7.81 9.73
N THR A 153 -0.29 6.59 10.16
CA THR A 153 -0.41 5.38 9.33
C THR A 153 -1.85 5.13 8.92
N LEU A 154 -2.82 5.25 9.83
CA LEU A 154 -4.24 5.10 9.51
C LEU A 154 -4.71 6.13 8.49
N LEU A 155 -4.27 7.39 8.59
CA LEU A 155 -4.59 8.44 7.60
C LEU A 155 -3.96 8.12 6.23
N GLN A 156 -2.73 7.59 6.18
CA GLN A 156 -2.09 7.16 4.92
C GLN A 156 -2.84 6.00 4.26
N ILE A 157 -3.23 4.98 5.04
CA ILE A 157 -4.03 3.85 4.56
C ILE A 157 -5.39 4.35 4.05
N ALA A 158 -6.05 5.23 4.79
CA ALA A 158 -7.32 5.82 4.40
C ALA A 158 -7.22 6.57 3.06
N LYS A 159 -6.17 7.37 2.88
CA LYS A 159 -5.92 8.09 1.64
C LYS A 159 -5.69 7.16 0.45
N LYS A 160 -4.96 6.04 0.68
CA LYS A 160 -4.53 5.12 -0.38
C LYS A 160 -5.60 4.10 -0.76
N LEU A 161 -6.27 3.51 0.23
CA LEU A 161 -7.17 2.36 0.05
C LEU A 161 -8.62 2.65 0.45
N GLY A 162 -8.88 3.82 1.00
CA GLY A 162 -10.18 4.15 1.57
C GLY A 162 -11.19 4.60 0.53
N LYS A 163 -12.45 4.23 0.73
CA LYS A 163 -13.60 4.80 0.03
C LYS A 163 -14.15 5.97 0.83
N LYS A 164 -14.22 7.14 0.18
CA LYS A 164 -14.69 8.38 0.84
C LYS A 164 -16.21 8.36 0.97
N ASP A 165 -16.67 8.55 2.19
CA ASP A 165 -18.02 8.93 2.56
C ASP A 165 -18.04 10.44 2.94
N PRO A 166 -19.20 11.11 3.05
CA PRO A 166 -19.27 12.57 3.26
C PRO A 166 -18.51 13.10 4.49
N ARG A 167 -18.31 12.29 5.53
CA ARG A 167 -17.67 12.70 6.81
C ARG A 167 -16.60 11.72 7.31
N SER A 168 -16.33 10.65 6.55
CA SER A 168 -15.44 9.57 6.95
C SER A 168 -14.79 8.91 5.74
N ILE A 169 -13.83 8.04 6.01
CA ILE A 169 -13.20 7.20 4.99
C ILE A 169 -13.30 5.75 5.47
N ARG A 170 -13.91 4.89 4.66
CA ARG A 170 -14.08 3.47 4.95
C ARG A 170 -12.96 2.68 4.31
N ILE A 171 -12.27 1.89 5.10
CA ILE A 171 -11.25 0.94 4.65
C ILE A 171 -11.89 -0.45 4.63
N GLU A 172 -12.11 -0.99 3.44
CA GLU A 172 -12.78 -2.29 3.25
C GLU A 172 -11.86 -3.48 3.53
N VAL A 173 -10.55 -3.28 3.38
CA VAL A 173 -9.58 -4.32 3.72
C VAL A 173 -9.47 -4.47 5.24
N ARG A 174 -9.44 -5.71 5.70
CA ARG A 174 -9.19 -6.02 7.11
C ARG A 174 -7.69 -6.03 7.35
N ILE A 175 -7.24 -5.08 8.16
CA ILE A 175 -5.85 -5.00 8.62
C ILE A 175 -5.82 -5.41 10.08
N SER A 176 -5.08 -6.44 10.39
CA SER A 176 -4.94 -6.96 11.76
C SER A 176 -4.11 -6.00 12.63
N HIS A 177 -4.22 -6.13 13.96
CA HIS A 177 -3.37 -5.38 14.89
C HIS A 177 -1.89 -5.79 14.79
N GLU A 178 -1.58 -7.03 14.36
CA GLU A 178 -0.23 -7.46 14.02
C GLU A 178 0.31 -6.68 12.84
N GLU A 179 -0.44 -6.60 11.77
CA GLU A 179 -0.06 -5.86 10.56
C GLU A 179 0.12 -4.37 10.85
N LEU A 180 -0.78 -3.75 11.63
CA LEU A 180 -0.59 -2.38 12.09
C LEU A 180 0.66 -2.22 12.95
N ALA A 181 0.96 -3.19 13.82
CA ALA A 181 2.16 -3.17 14.64
C ALA A 181 3.44 -3.23 13.78
N ALA A 182 3.45 -4.07 12.75
CA ALA A 182 4.55 -4.19 11.79
C ALA A 182 4.73 -2.90 10.95
N MET A 183 3.65 -2.19 10.60
CA MET A 183 3.72 -0.90 9.90
C MET A 183 4.21 0.25 10.79
N VAL A 184 3.75 0.27 12.04
CA VAL A 184 4.01 1.36 13.00
C VAL A 184 5.38 1.21 13.69
N GLY A 185 5.96 0.02 13.66
CA GLY A 185 7.19 -0.30 14.40
C GLY A 185 6.95 -0.33 15.90
N THR A 186 5.91 -1.07 16.35
CA THR A 186 5.54 -1.23 17.75
C THR A 186 5.00 -2.65 18.02
N THR A 187 4.38 -2.90 19.17
CA THR A 187 3.84 -4.20 19.53
C THR A 187 2.32 -4.26 19.37
N ARG A 188 1.77 -5.45 19.08
CA ARG A 188 0.31 -5.68 18.99
C ARG A 188 -0.45 -5.21 20.22
N PRO A 189 -0.02 -5.47 21.49
CA PRO A 189 -0.71 -4.95 22.66
C PRO A 189 -0.83 -3.42 22.67
N ARG A 190 0.23 -2.70 22.29
CA ARG A 190 0.20 -1.23 22.20
C ARG A 190 -0.79 -0.75 21.12
N ILE A 191 -0.80 -1.39 19.95
CA ILE A 191 -1.80 -1.10 18.92
C ILE A 191 -3.21 -1.29 19.47
N SER A 192 -3.48 -2.38 20.19
CA SER A 192 -4.81 -2.64 20.76
C SER A 192 -5.27 -1.52 21.72
N VAL A 193 -4.35 -1.03 22.56
CA VAL A 193 -4.62 0.08 23.48
C VAL A 193 -4.92 1.37 22.70
N PHE A 194 -4.11 1.71 21.70
CA PHE A 194 -4.30 2.93 20.91
C PHE A 194 -5.58 2.90 20.06
N MET A 195 -5.88 1.78 19.42
CA MET A 195 -7.12 1.60 18.67
C MET A 195 -8.36 1.73 19.57
N GLN A 196 -8.32 1.17 20.80
CA GLN A 196 -9.39 1.35 21.77
C GLN A 196 -9.53 2.83 22.19
N ARG A 197 -8.41 3.53 22.43
CA ARG A 197 -8.42 4.97 22.72
C ARG A 197 -9.03 5.78 21.57
N PHE A 198 -8.61 5.52 20.33
CA PHE A 198 -9.15 6.20 19.15
C PHE A 198 -10.66 5.97 19.00
N ARG A 199 -11.15 4.77 19.32
CA ARG A 199 -12.60 4.50 19.34
C ARG A 199 -13.30 5.29 20.43
N ASN A 200 -12.79 5.31 21.65
CA ASN A 200 -13.38 6.04 22.78
C ASN A 200 -13.44 7.55 22.51
N LEU A 201 -12.47 8.09 21.78
CA LEU A 201 -12.42 9.49 21.35
C LEU A 201 -13.21 9.77 20.06
N ASP A 202 -13.93 8.79 19.56
CA ASP A 202 -14.74 8.89 18.33
C ASP A 202 -13.92 9.36 17.10
N LEU A 203 -12.66 8.94 17.01
CA LEU A 203 -11.77 9.20 15.88
C LEU A 203 -11.88 8.13 14.79
N ILE A 204 -12.20 6.90 15.21
CA ILE A 204 -12.40 5.72 14.36
C ILE A 204 -13.61 4.93 14.88
N GLU A 205 -14.19 4.12 13.99
CA GLU A 205 -15.23 3.15 14.33
C GLU A 205 -15.16 1.93 13.42
N TYR A 206 -15.91 0.88 13.72
CA TYR A 206 -16.09 -0.28 12.85
C TYR A 206 -17.57 -0.40 12.48
N ASN A 207 -17.84 -0.65 11.19
CA ASN A 207 -19.20 -0.95 10.75
C ASN A 207 -19.61 -2.40 11.08
N THR A 208 -20.83 -2.78 10.73
CA THR A 208 -21.39 -4.13 10.94
C THR A 208 -20.60 -5.22 10.20
N GLU A 209 -19.90 -4.88 9.14
CA GLU A 209 -19.05 -5.78 8.36
C GLU A 209 -17.59 -5.83 8.87
N HIS A 210 -17.32 -5.18 10.01
CA HIS A 210 -15.97 -5.03 10.60
C HIS A 210 -14.96 -4.25 9.72
N HIS A 211 -15.45 -3.39 8.83
CA HIS A 211 -14.59 -2.44 8.12
C HIS A 211 -14.24 -1.26 9.03
N LEU A 212 -12.98 -0.83 8.96
CA LEU A 212 -12.50 0.33 9.70
C LEU A 212 -12.99 1.62 9.04
N ILE A 213 -13.63 2.47 9.81
CA ILE A 213 -14.08 3.80 9.40
C ILE A 213 -13.23 4.83 10.13
N ILE A 214 -12.59 5.72 9.38
CA ILE A 214 -11.72 6.78 9.91
C ILE A 214 -12.42 8.13 9.72
N LYS A 215 -12.58 8.87 10.83
CA LYS A 215 -13.06 10.24 10.83
C LYS A 215 -11.87 11.17 10.61
N GLU A 216 -11.46 11.31 9.35
CA GLU A 216 -10.21 11.97 8.92
C GLU A 216 -9.99 13.31 9.62
N HIS A 217 -10.99 14.19 9.61
CA HIS A 217 -10.90 15.52 10.20
C HIS A 217 -10.64 15.46 11.72
N LYS A 218 -11.34 14.55 12.45
CA LYS A 218 -11.16 14.40 13.89
C LYS A 218 -9.80 13.83 14.24
N LEU A 219 -9.37 12.78 13.52
CA LEU A 219 -8.08 12.15 13.74
C LEU A 219 -6.92 13.12 13.44
N THR A 220 -7.03 13.90 12.37
CA THR A 220 -6.03 14.94 12.04
C THR A 220 -5.96 16.02 13.14
N ALA A 221 -7.10 16.52 13.61
CA ALA A 221 -7.15 17.50 14.70
C ALA A 221 -6.56 16.95 16.01
N TYR A 222 -6.89 15.69 16.35
CA TYR A 222 -6.31 15.02 17.51
C TYR A 222 -4.78 14.92 17.42
N LEU A 223 -4.25 14.48 16.29
CA LEU A 223 -2.80 14.35 16.09
C LEU A 223 -2.09 15.70 16.19
N ALA A 224 -2.73 16.79 15.74
CA ALA A 224 -2.18 18.14 15.90
C ALA A 224 -2.21 18.65 17.36
N SER A 225 -3.08 18.11 18.21
CA SER A 225 -3.21 18.52 19.61
C SER A 225 -2.23 17.83 20.57
N ILE A 226 -1.59 16.74 20.13
CA ILE A 226 -0.65 15.95 20.95
C ILE A 226 0.81 16.10 20.47
N LEU A 227 1.03 17.03 19.52
CA LEU A 227 2.36 17.52 19.15
C LEU A 227 2.86 18.48 20.24
#